data_e83dea05f6ae44e179584b0d8ee4dd22
#
_entry.id   e83dea05f6ae44e179584b0d8ee4dd22
#
_cell.length_a   1.000
_cell.length_b   1.000
_cell.length_c   1.000
_cell.angle_alpha   90.00
_cell.angle_beta   90.00
_cell.angle_gamma   90.00
#
_symmetry.space_group_name_H-M   'P 1'
#
loop_
_entity.id
_entity.type
_entity.pdbx_description
1 polymer ?
#
loop_
_entity_poly.entity_id
_entity_poly.type
_entity_poly.pdbx_seq_one_letter_code
_entity_poly.pdbx_strand_id
1 'polypeptide(L)'
;LRETHSWSSVKLDLYGLKFHYEHVLKKPWVAPGLIKPPRSQRLPDIVTVEETERIFLATQVLSYRVFFFTLYSLGLRLGEGLRLTVADIDGARERVHIRDAKGNKDRLVPLPRATYQLLRSFWNRHRNPVLLFPNRHGGLPGARTAKTPLDRGGVQRALRAVVQSCGLKKRFRPIACATPMP
;
A
#
# COMPACT_ATOMS: atom_id res chain seq x y z
N LEU A 1 12.36 -26.60 -13.11
CA LEU A 1 12.03 -25.15 -13.03
C LEU A 1 10.60 -24.89 -12.51
N ARG A 2 9.61 -25.78 -12.70
CA ARG A 2 8.23 -25.60 -12.21
C ARG A 2 8.06 -25.78 -10.71
N GLU A 3 8.88 -26.55 -10.05
CA GLU A 3 8.73 -26.87 -8.62
C GLU A 3 9.29 -25.77 -7.71
N THR A 4 10.22 -24.97 -8.21
CA THR A 4 10.95 -23.97 -7.40
C THR A 4 10.64 -22.52 -7.75
N HIS A 5 10.06 -22.23 -8.92
CA HIS A 5 9.85 -20.85 -9.41
C HIS A 5 8.38 -20.53 -9.69
N SER A 6 7.99 -19.29 -9.36
CA SER A 6 6.64 -18.79 -9.71
C SER A 6 6.51 -18.64 -11.23
N TRP A 7 5.28 -18.82 -11.77
CA TRP A 7 5.02 -18.56 -13.20
C TRP A 7 5.42 -17.15 -13.65
N SER A 8 5.31 -16.18 -12.75
CA SER A 8 5.73 -14.80 -13.03
C SER A 8 7.23 -14.69 -13.24
N SER A 9 8.04 -15.43 -12.46
CA SER A 9 9.50 -15.48 -12.62
C SER A 9 9.86 -16.15 -13.94
N VAL A 10 9.30 -17.32 -14.24
CA VAL A 10 9.52 -18.02 -15.51
C VAL A 10 9.18 -17.15 -16.71
N LYS A 11 8.09 -16.37 -16.64
CA LYS A 11 7.71 -15.43 -17.69
C LYS A 11 8.70 -14.29 -17.86
N LEU A 12 9.26 -13.78 -16.76
CA LEU A 12 10.29 -12.73 -16.80
C LEU A 12 11.57 -13.24 -17.46
N ASP A 13 12.01 -14.44 -17.09
CA ASP A 13 13.19 -15.09 -17.67
C ASP A 13 12.99 -15.34 -19.16
N LEU A 14 11.78 -15.79 -19.56
CA LEU A 14 11.43 -15.99 -20.96
C LEU A 14 11.51 -14.70 -21.78
N TYR A 15 11.01 -13.59 -21.24
CA TYR A 15 11.12 -12.30 -21.92
C TYR A 15 12.55 -11.79 -21.97
N GLY A 16 13.36 -12.04 -20.94
CA GLY A 16 14.79 -11.72 -20.95
C GLY A 16 15.54 -12.50 -22.03
N LEU A 17 15.28 -13.80 -22.15
CA LEU A 17 15.85 -14.65 -23.21
C LEU A 17 15.40 -14.18 -24.60
N LYS A 18 14.11 -13.89 -24.79
CA LYS A 18 13.60 -13.36 -26.06
C LYS A 18 14.33 -12.09 -26.46
N PHE A 19 14.44 -11.12 -25.52
CA PHE A 19 15.17 -9.88 -25.77
C PHE A 19 16.63 -10.13 -26.17
N HIS A 20 17.31 -11.04 -25.47
CA HIS A 20 18.69 -11.39 -25.81
C HIS A 20 18.83 -12.00 -27.23
N TYR A 21 17.93 -12.94 -27.58
CA TYR A 21 17.95 -13.54 -28.91
C TYR A 21 17.70 -12.52 -30.02
N GLU A 22 16.67 -11.68 -29.89
CA GLU A 22 16.27 -10.71 -30.92
C GLU A 22 17.25 -9.53 -31.04
N HIS A 23 17.74 -9.00 -29.92
CA HIS A 23 18.51 -7.74 -29.92
C HIS A 23 20.02 -7.93 -29.81
N VAL A 24 20.50 -8.99 -29.14
CA VAL A 24 21.94 -9.26 -28.98
C VAL A 24 22.43 -10.24 -30.05
N LEU A 25 21.79 -11.39 -30.15
CA LEU A 25 22.20 -12.44 -31.12
C LEU A 25 21.68 -12.18 -32.54
N LYS A 26 20.75 -11.24 -32.72
CA LYS A 26 20.10 -10.93 -34.01
C LYS A 26 19.50 -12.17 -34.69
N LYS A 27 19.03 -13.14 -33.91
CA LYS A 27 18.39 -14.37 -34.37
C LYS A 27 16.90 -14.33 -34.14
N PRO A 28 16.08 -14.94 -35.02
CA PRO A 28 14.63 -15.02 -34.79
C PRO A 28 14.34 -15.82 -33.53
N TRP A 29 13.43 -15.32 -32.71
CA TRP A 29 12.96 -16.00 -31.50
C TRP A 29 11.99 -17.12 -31.86
N VAL A 30 12.35 -18.36 -31.54
CA VAL A 30 11.43 -19.49 -31.60
C VAL A 30 10.79 -19.65 -30.21
N ALA A 31 9.50 -19.40 -30.13
CA ALA A 31 8.78 -19.48 -28.84
C ALA A 31 8.81 -20.92 -28.32
N PRO A 32 9.39 -21.21 -27.16
CA PRO A 32 9.27 -22.52 -26.55
C PRO A 32 7.80 -22.80 -26.21
N GLY A 33 7.30 -24.00 -26.49
CA GLY A 33 5.93 -24.44 -26.23
C GLY A 33 5.62 -24.57 -24.73
N LEU A 34 5.68 -23.46 -23.98
CA LEU A 34 5.39 -23.43 -22.56
C LEU A 34 3.88 -23.44 -22.32
N ILE A 35 3.41 -24.51 -21.72
CA ILE A 35 2.00 -24.62 -21.29
C ILE A 35 1.80 -23.72 -20.08
N LYS A 36 0.97 -22.69 -20.25
CA LYS A 36 0.57 -21.79 -19.18
C LYS A 36 -0.22 -22.57 -18.13
N PRO A 37 0.19 -22.55 -16.85
CA PRO A 37 -0.60 -23.19 -15.81
C PRO A 37 -1.97 -22.53 -15.69
N PRO A 38 -3.01 -23.28 -15.31
CA PRO A 38 -4.32 -22.71 -15.06
C PRO A 38 -4.20 -21.59 -14.00
N ARG A 39 -4.94 -20.50 -14.21
CA ARG A 39 -4.98 -19.40 -13.24
C ARG A 39 -5.59 -19.91 -11.94
N SER A 40 -4.80 -20.03 -10.90
CA SER A 40 -5.30 -20.24 -9.55
C SER A 40 -6.00 -18.94 -9.10
N GLN A 41 -7.32 -18.91 -9.17
CA GLN A 41 -8.13 -17.84 -8.61
C GLN A 41 -8.31 -18.12 -7.11
N ARG A 42 -7.30 -17.85 -6.31
CA ARG A 42 -7.48 -17.82 -4.85
C ARG A 42 -8.10 -16.49 -4.48
N LEU A 43 -9.25 -16.54 -3.84
CA LEU A 43 -9.85 -15.35 -3.24
C LEU A 43 -8.87 -14.77 -2.20
N PRO A 44 -8.68 -13.45 -2.17
CA PRO A 44 -7.87 -12.84 -1.13
C PRO A 44 -8.52 -13.07 0.24
N ASP A 45 -7.71 -13.27 1.26
CA ASP A 45 -8.19 -13.29 2.64
C ASP A 45 -8.80 -11.93 2.99
N ILE A 46 -10.11 -11.93 3.26
CA ILE A 46 -10.85 -10.72 3.64
C ILE A 46 -10.69 -10.52 5.16
N VAL A 47 -10.42 -9.31 5.56
CA VAL A 47 -10.33 -8.90 6.97
C VAL A 47 -11.70 -8.50 7.45
N THR A 48 -12.15 -9.04 8.59
CA THR A 48 -13.41 -8.60 9.21
C THR A 48 -13.23 -7.26 9.93
N VAL A 49 -14.35 -6.62 10.29
CA VAL A 49 -14.32 -5.34 11.02
C VAL A 49 -13.64 -5.53 12.36
N GLU A 50 -13.97 -6.61 13.08
CA GLU A 50 -13.41 -6.92 14.41
C GLU A 50 -11.91 -7.20 14.34
N GLU A 51 -11.44 -7.87 13.29
CA GLU A 51 -10.01 -8.08 13.07
C GLU A 51 -9.29 -6.77 12.80
N THR A 52 -9.93 -5.88 12.05
CA THR A 52 -9.40 -4.55 11.72
C THR A 52 -9.29 -3.69 12.98
N GLU A 53 -10.30 -3.67 13.82
CA GLU A 53 -10.27 -2.97 15.11
C GLU A 53 -9.16 -3.48 16.02
N ARG A 54 -8.99 -4.80 16.12
CA ARG A 54 -7.89 -5.40 16.90
C ARG A 54 -6.52 -4.95 16.37
N ILE A 55 -6.33 -4.89 15.05
CA ILE A 55 -5.09 -4.39 14.45
C ILE A 55 -4.84 -2.93 14.84
N PHE A 56 -5.87 -2.08 14.78
CA PHE A 56 -5.73 -0.67 15.14
C PHE A 56 -5.40 -0.49 16.62
N LEU A 57 -6.09 -1.21 17.50
CA LEU A 57 -5.85 -1.15 18.94
C LEU A 57 -4.46 -1.68 19.33
N ALA A 58 -4.02 -2.76 18.70
CA ALA A 58 -2.68 -3.33 18.94
C ALA A 58 -1.54 -2.48 18.35
N THR A 59 -1.84 -1.56 17.42
CA THR A 59 -0.81 -0.69 16.84
C THR A 59 -0.42 0.41 17.82
N GLN A 60 0.72 0.26 18.51
CA GLN A 60 1.17 1.20 19.54
C GLN A 60 1.63 2.55 18.96
N VAL A 61 2.23 2.53 17.79
CA VAL A 61 2.79 3.72 17.16
C VAL A 61 1.71 4.53 16.46
N LEU A 62 1.43 5.73 16.97
CA LEU A 62 0.34 6.59 16.49
C LEU A 62 0.39 6.82 14.97
N SER A 63 1.55 7.15 14.40
CA SER A 63 1.66 7.40 12.95
C SER A 63 1.30 6.18 12.11
N TYR A 64 1.67 4.97 12.55
CA TYR A 64 1.28 3.74 11.87
C TYR A 64 -0.21 3.43 12.07
N ARG A 65 -0.74 3.66 13.27
CA ARG A 65 -2.18 3.47 13.56
C ARG A 65 -3.04 4.35 12.66
N VAL A 66 -2.75 5.65 12.61
CA VAL A 66 -3.48 6.60 11.76
C VAL A 66 -3.30 6.25 10.29
N PHE A 67 -2.11 5.86 9.88
CA PHE A 67 -1.82 5.46 8.51
C PHE A 67 -2.65 4.23 8.09
N PHE A 68 -2.67 3.17 8.91
CA PHE A 68 -3.44 1.95 8.62
C PHE A 68 -4.94 2.22 8.58
N PHE A 69 -5.43 3.03 9.53
CA PHE A 69 -6.83 3.45 9.52
C PHE A 69 -7.18 4.23 8.24
N THR A 70 -6.31 5.14 7.81
CA THR A 70 -6.51 5.92 6.57
C THR A 70 -6.55 5.02 5.34
N LEU A 71 -5.61 4.06 5.23
CA LEU A 71 -5.63 3.10 4.13
C LEU A 71 -6.93 2.30 4.09
N TYR A 72 -7.41 1.86 5.24
CA TYR A 72 -8.65 1.08 5.35
C TYR A 72 -9.86 1.93 5.01
N SER A 73 -10.01 3.09 5.65
CA SER A 73 -11.17 3.97 5.51
C SER A 73 -11.34 4.51 4.08
N LEU A 74 -10.23 4.82 3.41
CA LEU A 74 -10.25 5.40 2.05
C LEU A 74 -9.98 4.38 0.93
N GLY A 75 -9.80 3.10 1.26
CA GLY A 75 -9.47 2.06 0.28
C GLY A 75 -8.20 2.33 -0.53
N LEU A 76 -7.15 2.87 0.11
CA LEU A 76 -5.92 3.28 -0.55
C LEU A 76 -4.92 2.13 -0.67
N ARG A 77 -4.16 2.14 -1.77
CA ARG A 77 -2.96 1.33 -1.85
C ARG A 77 -1.86 1.92 -0.97
N LEU A 78 -0.96 1.06 -0.49
CA LEU A 78 0.16 1.49 0.36
C LEU A 78 0.94 2.68 -0.22
N GLY A 79 1.28 2.61 -1.51
CA GLY A 79 2.02 3.69 -2.17
C GLY A 79 1.21 4.98 -2.34
N GLU A 80 -0.10 4.89 -2.53
CA GLU A 80 -0.99 6.05 -2.58
C GLU A 80 -1.02 6.74 -1.21
N GLY A 81 -1.23 5.99 -0.13
CA GLY A 81 -1.23 6.54 1.23
C GLY A 81 0.11 7.20 1.61
N LEU A 82 1.24 6.61 1.23
CA LEU A 82 2.57 7.18 1.51
C LEU A 82 2.81 8.51 0.77
N ARG A 83 2.22 8.71 -0.41
CA ARG A 83 2.37 9.93 -1.20
C ARG A 83 1.37 11.03 -0.86
N LEU A 84 0.39 10.76 0.03
CA LEU A 84 -0.58 11.78 0.42
C LEU A 84 0.10 13.01 1.01
N THR A 85 -0.30 14.16 0.48
CA THR A 85 0.09 15.47 0.99
C THR A 85 -1.05 16.13 1.73
N VAL A 86 -0.74 17.15 2.51
CA VAL A 86 -1.76 17.97 3.21
C VAL A 86 -2.67 18.65 2.20
N ALA A 87 -2.13 19.07 1.06
CA ALA A 87 -2.87 19.75 -0.01
C ALA A 87 -3.87 18.82 -0.74
N ASP A 88 -3.71 17.50 -0.62
CA ASP A 88 -4.64 16.55 -1.23
C ASP A 88 -5.94 16.38 -0.44
N ILE A 89 -6.00 16.92 0.78
CA ILE A 89 -7.14 16.80 1.69
C ILE A 89 -8.06 18.01 1.53
N ASP A 90 -9.20 17.83 0.87
CA ASP A 90 -10.26 18.85 0.76
C ASP A 90 -11.34 18.59 1.80
N GLY A 91 -11.14 19.16 2.99
CA GLY A 91 -12.10 19.00 4.10
C GLY A 91 -13.43 19.73 3.85
N ALA A 92 -13.46 20.79 3.04
CA ALA A 92 -14.67 21.54 2.73
C ALA A 92 -15.61 20.75 1.81
N ARG A 93 -15.02 20.00 0.88
CA ARG A 93 -15.77 19.17 -0.07
C ARG A 93 -15.81 17.69 0.33
N GLU A 94 -15.32 17.35 1.51
CA GLU A 94 -15.27 16.00 2.07
C GLU A 94 -14.67 14.97 1.09
N ARG A 95 -13.50 15.28 0.50
CA ARG A 95 -12.81 14.42 -0.47
C ARG A 95 -11.30 14.50 -0.39
N VAL A 96 -10.65 13.45 -0.89
CA VAL A 96 -9.19 13.33 -1.00
C VAL A 96 -8.83 13.14 -2.47
N HIS A 97 -7.85 13.87 -2.94
CA HIS A 97 -7.29 13.73 -4.27
C HIS A 97 -6.15 12.71 -4.24
N ILE A 98 -6.32 11.58 -4.91
CA ILE A 98 -5.29 10.55 -5.07
C ILE A 98 -4.64 10.74 -6.42
N ARG A 99 -3.39 11.20 -6.38
CA ARG A 99 -2.58 11.46 -7.58
C ARG A 99 -1.82 10.19 -8.00
N ASP A 100 -1.49 10.09 -9.29
CA ASP A 100 -0.66 9.01 -9.86
C ASP A 100 -1.11 7.62 -9.40
N ALA A 101 -2.41 7.35 -9.40
CA ALA A 101 -2.93 6.01 -9.13
C ALA A 101 -2.53 5.04 -10.25
N LYS A 102 -2.85 3.74 -10.11
CA LYS A 102 -2.48 2.71 -11.09
C LYS A 102 -2.90 3.12 -12.51
N GLY A 103 -1.92 3.25 -13.41
CA GLY A 103 -2.13 3.69 -14.80
C GLY A 103 -2.04 5.21 -14.97
N ASN A 104 -1.39 5.92 -14.06
CA ASN A 104 -1.18 7.37 -14.07
C ASN A 104 -2.51 8.16 -14.16
N LYS A 105 -3.53 7.69 -13.42
CA LYS A 105 -4.85 8.32 -13.36
C LYS A 105 -5.11 8.88 -11.98
N ASP A 106 -5.52 10.13 -11.93
CA ASP A 106 -5.99 10.74 -10.71
C ASP A 106 -7.42 10.29 -10.38
N ARG A 107 -7.72 10.22 -9.09
CA ARG A 107 -9.09 9.93 -8.62
C ARG A 107 -9.41 10.71 -7.36
N LEU A 108 -10.67 11.07 -7.20
CA LEU A 108 -11.20 11.60 -5.96
C LEU A 108 -11.83 10.48 -5.13
N VAL A 109 -11.56 10.48 -3.85
CA VAL A 109 -12.12 9.50 -2.89
C VAL A 109 -12.91 10.27 -1.84
N PRO A 110 -14.13 9.85 -1.47
CA PRO A 110 -14.88 10.44 -0.37
C PRO A 110 -14.06 10.40 0.93
N LEU A 111 -14.12 11.48 1.71
CA LEU A 111 -13.43 11.63 2.99
C LEU A 111 -14.46 11.63 4.12
N PRO A 112 -14.65 10.50 4.84
CA PRO A 112 -15.53 10.47 5.99
C PRO A 112 -15.10 11.48 7.07
N ARG A 113 -16.04 12.14 7.70
CA ARG A 113 -15.79 13.17 8.75
C ARG A 113 -14.90 12.65 9.88
N ALA A 114 -15.12 11.43 10.33
CA ALA A 114 -14.29 10.81 11.37
C ALA A 114 -12.83 10.66 10.92
N THR A 115 -12.61 10.25 9.66
CA THR A 115 -11.26 10.16 9.07
C THR A 115 -10.61 11.53 8.96
N TYR A 116 -11.36 12.54 8.51
CA TYR A 116 -10.86 13.91 8.45
C TYR A 116 -10.44 14.44 9.83
N GLN A 117 -11.27 14.25 10.85
CA GLN A 117 -10.96 14.68 12.21
C GLN A 117 -9.71 13.96 12.76
N LEU A 118 -9.57 12.67 12.50
CA LEU A 118 -8.39 11.91 12.89
C LEU A 118 -7.13 12.42 12.19
N LEU A 119 -7.19 12.65 10.88
CA LEU A 119 -6.07 13.20 10.10
C LEU A 119 -5.69 14.59 10.56
N ARG A 120 -6.67 15.46 10.84
CA ARG A 120 -6.44 16.81 11.36
C ARG A 120 -5.77 16.77 12.74
N SER A 121 -6.27 15.91 13.63
CA SER A 121 -5.68 15.72 14.98
C SER A 121 -4.25 15.19 14.89
N PHE A 122 -3.99 14.27 13.99
CA PHE A 122 -2.64 13.75 13.73
C PHE A 122 -1.71 14.84 13.18
N TRP A 123 -2.17 15.57 12.14
CA TRP A 123 -1.41 16.67 11.55
C TRP A 123 -1.05 17.76 12.58
N ASN A 124 -1.97 18.11 13.46
CA ASN A 124 -1.74 19.08 14.53
C ASN A 124 -0.57 18.74 15.46
N ARG A 125 -0.18 17.47 15.54
CA ARG A 125 0.95 17.00 16.37
C ARG A 125 2.30 17.21 15.71
N HIS A 126 2.42 17.09 14.42
CA HIS A 126 3.71 17.21 13.70
C HIS A 126 3.80 18.45 12.84
N ARG A 127 2.69 19.01 12.37
CA ARG A 127 2.59 20.24 11.58
C ARG A 127 3.56 20.30 10.38
N ASN A 128 3.80 19.16 9.72
CA ASN A 128 4.56 19.16 8.48
C ASN A 128 3.77 19.91 7.40
N PRO A 129 4.38 20.86 6.67
CA PRO A 129 3.66 21.70 5.72
C PRO A 129 3.22 20.96 4.44
N VAL A 130 3.88 19.86 4.11
CA VAL A 130 3.67 19.15 2.84
C VAL A 130 3.15 17.73 3.07
N LEU A 131 3.87 16.93 3.88
CA LEU A 131 3.58 15.51 4.04
C LEU A 131 2.48 15.26 5.07
N LEU A 132 1.49 14.48 4.71
CA LEU A 132 0.47 14.02 5.66
C LEU A 132 1.05 12.95 6.61
N PHE A 133 1.92 12.08 6.08
CA PHE A 133 2.60 11.03 6.83
C PHE A 133 4.13 11.17 6.72
N PRO A 134 4.75 12.14 7.41
CA PRO A 134 6.20 12.33 7.39
C PRO A 134 6.93 11.18 8.06
N ASN A 135 8.21 10.97 7.70
CA ASN A 135 9.04 9.99 8.37
C ASN A 135 9.22 10.33 9.85
N ARG A 136 9.69 9.35 10.63
CA ARG A 136 9.77 9.43 12.08
C ARG A 136 11.18 9.60 12.63
N HIS A 137 12.15 9.89 11.77
CA HIS A 137 13.51 10.17 12.22
C HIS A 137 13.52 11.44 13.08
N GLY A 138 14.06 11.34 14.30
CA GLY A 138 14.06 12.46 15.25
C GLY A 138 12.72 12.70 15.97
N GLY A 139 11.78 11.74 15.96
CA GLY A 139 10.50 11.86 16.67
C GLY A 139 9.55 12.91 16.08
N LEU A 140 8.72 13.53 16.92
CA LEU A 140 7.77 14.57 16.50
C LEU A 140 8.45 15.85 15.98
N PRO A 141 9.53 16.36 16.61
CA PRO A 141 10.26 17.51 16.06
C PRO A 141 10.83 17.23 14.67
N GLY A 142 11.44 16.04 14.48
CA GLY A 142 11.94 15.61 13.18
C GLY A 142 10.86 15.47 12.12
N ALA A 143 9.67 15.00 12.49
CA ALA A 143 8.53 14.86 11.59
C ALA A 143 8.07 16.20 11.00
N ARG A 144 8.18 17.32 11.75
CA ARG A 144 7.81 18.65 11.25
C ARG A 144 8.64 19.09 10.05
N THR A 145 9.92 18.79 10.06
CA THR A 145 10.89 19.20 9.03
C THR A 145 11.22 18.09 8.03
N ALA A 146 10.62 16.92 8.21
CA ALA A 146 10.86 15.76 7.35
C ALA A 146 10.51 16.06 5.90
N LYS A 147 11.43 15.71 5.00
CA LYS A 147 11.26 15.85 3.54
C LYS A 147 10.83 14.55 2.86
N THR A 148 10.83 13.46 3.59
CA THR A 148 10.45 12.13 3.07
C THR A 148 9.28 11.57 3.86
N PRO A 149 8.37 10.79 3.22
CA PRO A 149 7.26 10.15 3.90
C PRO A 149 7.73 8.99 4.81
N LEU A 150 6.79 8.35 5.49
CA LEU A 150 7.02 7.10 6.22
C LEU A 150 7.74 6.07 5.35
N ASP A 151 8.74 5.39 5.94
CA ASP A 151 9.44 4.30 5.25
C ASP A 151 8.49 3.14 4.94
N ARG A 152 8.42 2.77 3.67
CA ARG A 152 7.58 1.68 3.18
C ARG A 152 7.88 0.34 3.86
N GLY A 153 9.17 0.04 4.05
CA GLY A 153 9.61 -1.19 4.71
C GLY A 153 9.23 -1.19 6.19
N GLY A 154 9.38 -0.06 6.86
CA GLY A 154 8.97 0.13 8.25
C GLY A 154 7.48 -0.07 8.47
N VAL A 155 6.65 0.54 7.60
CA VAL A 155 5.18 0.36 7.62
C VAL A 155 4.81 -1.11 7.44
N GLN A 156 5.42 -1.80 6.47
CA GLN A 156 5.14 -3.22 6.22
C GLN A 156 5.59 -4.13 7.36
N ARG A 157 6.77 -3.86 7.97
CA ARG A 157 7.24 -4.59 9.16
C ARG A 157 6.31 -4.38 10.35
N ALA A 158 5.90 -3.14 10.60
CA ALA A 158 4.98 -2.82 11.68
C ALA A 158 3.63 -3.54 11.51
N LEU A 159 3.06 -3.52 10.30
CA LEU A 159 1.80 -4.23 10.04
C LEU A 159 1.93 -5.74 10.26
N ARG A 160 3.02 -6.36 9.77
CA ARG A 160 3.26 -7.79 9.98
C ARG A 160 3.37 -8.14 11.47
N ALA A 161 4.12 -7.35 12.24
CA ALA A 161 4.29 -7.56 13.67
C ALA A 161 2.95 -7.48 14.41
N VAL A 162 2.12 -6.48 14.10
CA VAL A 162 0.79 -6.31 14.71
C VAL A 162 -0.16 -7.45 14.32
N VAL A 163 -0.18 -7.86 13.06
CA VAL A 163 -1.00 -8.99 12.59
C VAL A 163 -0.61 -10.29 13.31
N GLN A 164 0.69 -10.53 13.50
CA GLN A 164 1.20 -11.67 14.25
C GLN A 164 0.80 -11.61 15.73
N SER A 165 0.91 -10.45 16.38
CA SER A 165 0.52 -10.27 17.78
C SER A 165 -0.99 -10.46 18.01
N CYS A 166 -1.81 -10.16 17.00
CA CYS A 166 -3.25 -10.42 17.02
C CYS A 166 -3.62 -11.89 16.74
N GLY A 167 -2.65 -12.78 16.50
CA GLY A 167 -2.90 -14.19 16.20
C GLY A 167 -3.58 -14.44 14.84
N LEU A 168 -3.56 -13.46 13.94
CA LEU A 168 -4.22 -13.56 12.63
C LEU A 168 -3.32 -14.33 11.65
N LYS A 169 -3.75 -15.52 11.22
CA LYS A 169 -3.00 -16.37 10.25
C LYS A 169 -3.13 -15.91 8.79
N LYS A 170 -3.82 -14.80 8.53
CA LYS A 170 -4.10 -14.26 7.19
C LYS A 170 -2.87 -13.53 6.62
N ARG A 171 -2.59 -13.73 5.32
CA ARG A 171 -1.55 -12.97 4.63
C ARG A 171 -2.08 -11.59 4.22
N PHE A 172 -1.91 -10.60 5.07
CA PHE A 172 -2.27 -9.22 4.76
C PHE A 172 -1.36 -8.66 3.67
N ARG A 173 -1.96 -8.36 2.52
CA ARG A 173 -1.40 -7.40 1.58
C ARG A 173 -2.21 -6.11 1.71
N PRO A 174 -1.58 -4.93 1.89
CA PRO A 174 -2.30 -3.65 2.06
C PRO A 174 -3.23 -3.25 0.89
N ILE A 175 -3.40 -4.12 -0.10
CA ILE A 175 -4.27 -3.94 -1.26
C ILE A 175 -5.65 -4.60 -1.05
N ALA A 176 -5.79 -5.49 -0.06
CA ALA A 176 -6.99 -6.31 0.10
C ALA A 176 -8.08 -5.68 0.98
N CYS A 177 -7.89 -4.44 1.42
CA CYS A 177 -8.85 -3.72 2.26
C CYS A 177 -9.80 -2.83 1.46
N ALA A 178 -10.19 -3.21 0.26
CA ALA A 178 -11.16 -2.45 -0.53
C ALA A 178 -12.50 -3.19 -0.57
N THR A 179 -13.21 -3.23 0.54
CA THR A 179 -14.65 -3.44 0.52
C THR A 179 -15.28 -2.15 1.00
N PRO A 180 -16.09 -1.45 0.16
CA PRO A 180 -16.82 -0.29 0.63
C PRO A 180 -17.80 -0.74 1.71
N MET A 181 -17.81 -0.02 2.80
CA MET A 181 -18.90 -0.12 3.78
C MET A 181 -20.16 0.48 3.17
N PRO A 182 -21.34 -0.08 3.47
CA PRO A 182 -22.64 0.45 3.03
C PRO A 182 -22.89 1.84 3.55
#